data_23970ee075a7c091b62acdc300e706cd
#
_entry.id   23970ee075a7c091b62acdc300e706cd
#
_cell.length_a   1.000
_cell.length_b   1.000
_cell.length_c   1.000
_cell.angle_alpha   90.00
_cell.angle_beta   90.00
_cell.angle_gamma   90.00
#
_symmetry.space_group_name_H-M   'P 1'
#
loop_
_entity.id
_entity.type
_entity.pdbx_description
1 polymer ?
#
loop_
_entity_poly.entity_id
_entity_poly.type
_entity_poly.pdbx_seq_one_letter_code
_entity_poly.pdbx_strand_id
1 'polypeptide(L)'
;MDEDRLITIAIYTYEKAQIIKGILENEDIPVAIQNVNLIQPVISSGVRVRIRERDLPHALQILEQYSIFEEKDTESELQTVHHPKRILIPIDFSDYSLKACQIGFDFAKSIDAKIMLLHAYFSPYFPGAIPVTDAFTYEVSEDEALKQVQDRVAKEMKTFTETLRNQIKEGLLPDIDFDYTLREGIPEDEINHFSKEYHPTLIVMGTRGKNQKEIDLIGSVTAEVLDSTKFPVFAIPENVPFTMIDEVNNMAFFTSFDQQDLIALDTFMRLFGSFD
;
A
#
# COMPACT_ATOMS: atom_id res chain seq x y z
N MET A 1 -3.48 -43.67 7.59
CA MET A 1 -3.22 -42.33 7.06
C MET A 1 -3.92 -42.26 5.71
N ASP A 2 -4.69 -41.25 5.48
CA ASP A 2 -5.52 -41.17 4.26
C ASP A 2 -4.63 -40.67 3.10
N GLU A 3 -3.96 -41.60 2.43
CA GLU A 3 -2.97 -41.32 1.37
C GLU A 3 -3.58 -40.63 0.12
N ASP A 4 -4.89 -40.54 0.06
CA ASP A 4 -5.65 -39.86 -1.01
C ASP A 4 -6.08 -38.42 -0.66
N ARG A 5 -5.65 -37.89 0.47
CA ARG A 5 -5.98 -36.51 0.88
C ARG A 5 -5.34 -35.52 -0.09
N LEU A 6 -6.15 -34.58 -0.61
CA LEU A 6 -5.66 -33.50 -1.44
C LEU A 6 -5.10 -32.37 -0.56
N ILE A 7 -3.83 -32.04 -0.75
CA ILE A 7 -3.14 -30.92 -0.11
C ILE A 7 -2.86 -29.79 -1.11
N THR A 8 -2.84 -28.55 -0.64
CA THR A 8 -2.46 -27.41 -1.46
C THR A 8 -0.95 -27.23 -1.40
N ILE A 9 -0.29 -27.26 -2.53
CA ILE A 9 1.17 -27.10 -2.64
C ILE A 9 1.57 -25.68 -2.99
N ALA A 10 0.68 -24.91 -3.63
CA ALA A 10 0.94 -23.55 -4.04
C ALA A 10 -0.36 -22.80 -4.37
N ILE A 11 -0.25 -21.46 -4.35
CA ILE A 11 -1.30 -20.55 -4.82
C ILE A 11 -0.63 -19.60 -5.81
N TYR A 12 -1.10 -19.61 -7.05
CA TYR A 12 -0.52 -18.84 -8.15
C TYR A 12 -1.59 -18.12 -8.95
N THR A 13 -1.17 -17.25 -9.88
CA THR A 13 -2.05 -16.77 -10.94
C THR A 13 -2.56 -17.96 -11.78
N TYR A 14 -3.68 -17.79 -12.45
CA TYR A 14 -4.27 -18.87 -13.27
C TYR A 14 -3.28 -19.41 -14.30
N GLU A 15 -2.52 -18.52 -14.95
CA GLU A 15 -1.52 -18.89 -15.96
C GLU A 15 -0.39 -19.73 -15.35
N LYS A 16 0.18 -19.28 -14.23
CA LYS A 16 1.26 -20.00 -13.54
C LYS A 16 0.77 -21.35 -12.99
N ALA A 17 -0.47 -21.39 -12.47
CA ALA A 17 -1.09 -22.64 -12.01
C ALA A 17 -1.29 -23.65 -13.15
N GLN A 18 -1.61 -23.20 -14.37
CA GLN A 18 -1.73 -24.06 -15.55
C GLN A 18 -0.37 -24.61 -16.00
N ILE A 19 0.69 -23.80 -15.94
CA ILE A 19 2.06 -24.24 -16.26
C ILE A 19 2.48 -25.34 -15.29
N ILE A 20 2.33 -25.11 -13.98
CA ILE A 20 2.69 -26.09 -12.94
C ILE A 20 1.87 -27.36 -13.08
N LYS A 21 0.58 -27.24 -13.34
CA LYS A 21 -0.28 -28.39 -13.64
C LYS A 21 0.28 -29.20 -14.81
N GLY A 22 0.61 -28.56 -15.93
CA GLY A 22 1.18 -29.24 -17.10
C GLY A 22 2.49 -29.98 -16.79
N ILE A 23 3.39 -29.35 -15.99
CA ILE A 23 4.66 -29.96 -15.59
C ILE A 23 4.43 -31.19 -14.73
N LEU A 24 3.60 -31.10 -13.70
CA LEU A 24 3.35 -32.21 -12.77
C LEU A 24 2.55 -33.36 -13.43
N GLU A 25 1.57 -33.02 -14.30
CA GLU A 25 0.81 -34.05 -15.03
C GLU A 25 1.65 -34.77 -16.07
N ASN A 26 2.69 -34.14 -16.65
CA ASN A 26 3.66 -34.82 -17.52
C ASN A 26 4.53 -35.84 -16.79
N GLU A 27 4.64 -35.72 -15.46
CA GLU A 27 5.37 -36.64 -14.57
C GLU A 27 4.40 -37.56 -13.80
N ASP A 28 3.21 -37.80 -14.35
CA ASP A 28 2.16 -38.70 -13.82
C ASP A 28 1.62 -38.27 -12.42
N ILE A 29 1.76 -37.01 -12.02
CA ILE A 29 1.18 -36.48 -10.78
C ILE A 29 -0.14 -35.77 -11.09
N PRO A 30 -1.30 -36.32 -10.68
CA PRO A 30 -2.60 -35.69 -10.92
C PRO A 30 -2.74 -34.37 -10.14
N VAL A 31 -3.08 -33.28 -10.84
CA VAL A 31 -3.22 -31.94 -10.24
C VAL A 31 -4.65 -31.45 -10.34
N ALA A 32 -5.21 -31.05 -9.20
CA ALA A 32 -6.48 -30.35 -9.13
C ALA A 32 -6.25 -28.84 -8.96
N ILE A 33 -6.85 -28.06 -9.86
CA ILE A 33 -6.86 -26.60 -9.77
C ILE A 33 -8.20 -26.16 -9.20
N GLN A 34 -8.16 -25.36 -8.13
CA GLN A 34 -9.35 -24.81 -7.49
C GLN A 34 -9.29 -23.30 -7.46
N ASN A 35 -10.22 -22.60 -8.14
CA ASN A 35 -10.40 -21.17 -8.00
C ASN A 35 -11.03 -20.85 -6.65
N VAL A 36 -10.49 -19.85 -5.95
CA VAL A 36 -10.96 -19.49 -4.61
C VAL A 36 -12.27 -18.70 -4.65
N ASN A 37 -12.66 -18.10 -5.79
CA ASN A 37 -13.88 -17.32 -5.91
C ASN A 37 -14.77 -17.74 -7.08
N LEU A 38 -15.87 -18.43 -6.78
CA LEU A 38 -16.94 -18.76 -7.72
C LEU A 38 -18.01 -17.65 -7.85
N ILE A 39 -17.97 -16.56 -7.07
CA ILE A 39 -19.09 -15.62 -6.96
C ILE A 39 -18.76 -14.19 -7.42
N GLN A 40 -17.48 -13.78 -7.50
CA GLN A 40 -17.10 -12.50 -8.12
C GLN A 40 -15.76 -12.64 -8.85
N PRO A 41 -15.64 -12.16 -10.11
CA PRO A 41 -14.36 -12.14 -10.81
C PRO A 41 -13.50 -10.99 -10.29
N VAL A 42 -12.87 -11.18 -9.13
CA VAL A 42 -11.82 -10.29 -8.64
C VAL A 42 -10.50 -10.79 -9.18
N ILE A 43 -9.85 -9.96 -9.98
CA ILE A 43 -8.63 -10.22 -10.77
C ILE A 43 -7.40 -10.65 -9.91
N SER A 44 -7.52 -10.73 -8.59
CA SER A 44 -6.41 -11.04 -7.66
C SER A 44 -6.59 -12.26 -6.77
N SER A 45 -7.60 -13.08 -6.98
CA SER A 45 -7.73 -14.32 -6.21
C SER A 45 -6.87 -15.41 -6.83
N GLY A 46 -5.85 -15.84 -6.11
CA GLY A 46 -4.95 -16.91 -6.54
C GLY A 46 -5.69 -18.23 -6.78
N VAL A 47 -5.12 -19.05 -7.65
CA VAL A 47 -5.61 -20.40 -7.96
C VAL A 47 -4.82 -21.39 -7.13
N ARG A 48 -5.51 -22.23 -6.37
CA ARG A 48 -4.89 -23.30 -5.59
C ARG A 48 -4.51 -24.46 -6.46
N VAL A 49 -3.24 -24.84 -6.41
CA VAL A 49 -2.71 -26.07 -7.02
C VAL A 49 -2.70 -27.13 -5.95
N ARG A 50 -3.44 -28.21 -6.15
CA ARG A 50 -3.61 -29.30 -5.18
C ARG A 50 -3.18 -30.62 -5.77
N ILE A 51 -2.46 -31.42 -4.99
CA ILE A 51 -2.05 -32.79 -5.33
C ILE A 51 -2.42 -33.72 -4.18
N ARG A 52 -2.28 -35.03 -4.39
CA ARG A 52 -2.40 -36.00 -3.31
C ARG A 52 -1.19 -35.92 -2.38
N GLU A 53 -1.42 -36.08 -1.09
CA GLU A 53 -0.37 -35.97 -0.06
C GLU A 53 0.79 -36.97 -0.32
N ARG A 54 0.51 -38.16 -0.84
CA ARG A 54 1.52 -39.17 -1.19
C ARG A 54 2.47 -38.71 -2.31
N ASP A 55 2.01 -37.84 -3.20
CA ASP A 55 2.78 -37.37 -4.35
C ASP A 55 3.64 -36.14 -4.01
N LEU A 56 3.52 -35.60 -2.78
CA LEU A 56 4.20 -34.40 -2.35
C LEU A 56 5.74 -34.45 -2.47
N PRO A 57 6.44 -35.53 -2.02
CA PRO A 57 7.90 -35.58 -2.13
C PRO A 57 8.38 -35.52 -3.59
N HIS A 58 7.68 -36.21 -4.49
CA HIS A 58 8.01 -36.25 -5.91
C HIS A 58 7.68 -34.93 -6.58
N ALA A 59 6.52 -34.32 -6.28
CA ALA A 59 6.16 -33.01 -6.78
C ALA A 59 7.16 -31.92 -6.38
N LEU A 60 7.62 -31.90 -5.14
CA LEU A 60 8.63 -30.95 -4.67
C LEU A 60 9.95 -31.12 -5.43
N GLN A 61 10.40 -32.33 -5.64
CA GLN A 61 11.63 -32.61 -6.39
C GLN A 61 11.54 -32.12 -7.85
N ILE A 62 10.39 -32.34 -8.51
CA ILE A 62 10.13 -31.84 -9.87
C ILE A 62 10.13 -30.31 -9.89
N LEU A 63 9.39 -29.67 -8.98
CA LEU A 63 9.28 -28.23 -8.92
C LEU A 63 10.61 -27.54 -8.60
N GLU A 64 11.47 -28.17 -7.77
CA GLU A 64 12.82 -27.70 -7.49
C GLU A 64 13.72 -27.82 -8.73
N GLN A 65 13.61 -28.92 -9.47
CA GLN A 65 14.38 -29.14 -10.70
C GLN A 65 14.05 -28.14 -11.82
N TYR A 66 12.80 -27.70 -11.88
CA TYR A 66 12.35 -26.65 -12.83
C TYR A 66 12.59 -25.23 -12.29
N SER A 67 13.24 -25.05 -11.15
CA SER A 67 13.47 -23.73 -10.50
C SER A 67 12.18 -22.89 -10.34
N ILE A 68 11.03 -23.57 -10.17
CA ILE A 68 9.74 -22.90 -10.10
C ILE A 68 9.55 -22.21 -8.74
N PHE A 69 10.30 -22.62 -7.72
CA PHE A 69 10.37 -21.97 -6.40
C PHE A 69 11.45 -20.88 -6.32
N GLU A 70 12.47 -20.90 -7.19
CA GLU A 70 13.21 -19.70 -7.43
C GLU A 70 12.25 -18.78 -8.21
N GLU A 71 11.75 -17.76 -7.54
CA GLU A 71 11.28 -16.56 -8.20
C GLU A 71 12.46 -15.92 -8.98
N LYS A 72 12.92 -16.60 -10.02
CA LYS A 72 13.30 -15.90 -11.20
C LYS A 72 11.98 -15.39 -11.75
N ASP A 73 11.65 -14.17 -11.29
CA ASP A 73 10.73 -13.33 -12.00
C ASP A 73 10.91 -13.64 -13.49
N THR A 74 9.89 -14.22 -14.12
CA THR A 74 9.80 -14.33 -15.58
C THR A 74 9.62 -12.92 -16.18
N GLU A 75 10.07 -11.89 -15.47
CA GLU A 75 10.36 -10.54 -15.91
C GLU A 75 11.81 -10.40 -16.42
N SER A 76 12.65 -11.43 -16.39
CA SER A 76 14.06 -11.30 -16.78
C SER A 76 14.31 -11.45 -18.30
N GLU A 77 13.29 -11.56 -19.14
CA GLU A 77 13.45 -11.38 -20.60
C GLU A 77 12.75 -10.13 -21.17
N LEU A 78 11.92 -9.46 -20.39
CA LEU A 78 11.56 -8.08 -20.62
C LEU A 78 12.42 -7.25 -19.68
N GLN A 79 13.55 -6.72 -20.22
CA GLN A 79 14.37 -5.65 -19.65
C GLN A 79 14.09 -5.42 -18.17
N THR A 80 15.07 -5.60 -17.31
CA THR A 80 15.09 -5.15 -15.91
C THR A 80 14.74 -3.67 -15.83
N VAL A 81 13.50 -3.33 -16.03
CA VAL A 81 12.93 -2.10 -15.52
C VAL A 81 12.74 -2.38 -14.02
N HIS A 82 13.79 -2.15 -13.25
CA HIS A 82 13.65 -1.90 -11.83
C HIS A 82 12.61 -0.78 -11.73
N HIS A 83 11.33 -1.15 -11.52
CA HIS A 83 10.36 -0.15 -11.11
C HIS A 83 10.87 0.37 -9.77
N PRO A 84 11.28 1.65 -9.71
CA PRO A 84 11.81 2.20 -8.47
C PRO A 84 10.75 1.98 -7.40
N LYS A 85 11.15 1.42 -6.26
CA LYS A 85 10.25 1.31 -5.10
C LYS A 85 9.67 2.68 -4.81
N ARG A 86 8.41 2.72 -4.43
CA ARG A 86 7.64 3.96 -4.28
C ARG A 86 6.94 3.96 -2.94
N ILE A 87 7.10 5.03 -2.19
CA ILE A 87 6.35 5.26 -0.95
C ILE A 87 5.35 6.39 -1.19
N LEU A 88 4.11 6.14 -0.84
CA LEU A 88 3.05 7.15 -0.82
C LEU A 88 2.86 7.62 0.61
N ILE A 89 2.90 8.94 0.83
CA ILE A 89 2.66 9.54 2.14
C ILE A 89 1.48 10.51 2.03
N PRO A 90 0.27 10.09 2.41
CA PRO A 90 -0.86 11.00 2.57
C PRO A 90 -0.61 11.98 3.71
N ILE A 91 -0.87 13.27 3.46
CA ILE A 91 -0.62 14.35 4.42
C ILE A 91 -1.83 15.29 4.55
N ASP A 92 -1.99 15.87 5.74
CA ASP A 92 -3.00 16.89 6.07
C ASP A 92 -2.36 18.16 6.67
N PHE A 93 -1.04 18.33 6.50
CA PHE A 93 -0.24 19.41 7.02
C PHE A 93 -0.19 19.50 8.56
N SER A 94 -0.54 18.43 9.26
CA SER A 94 -0.41 18.32 10.72
C SER A 94 0.98 17.86 11.13
N ASP A 95 1.28 17.97 12.43
CA ASP A 95 2.50 17.41 13.02
C ASP A 95 2.55 15.88 12.88
N TYR A 96 1.40 15.22 12.83
CA TYR A 96 1.29 13.77 12.56
C TYR A 96 1.76 13.43 11.14
N SER A 97 1.38 14.25 10.16
CA SER A 97 1.87 14.11 8.79
C SER A 97 3.38 14.35 8.71
N LEU A 98 3.90 15.32 9.48
CA LEU A 98 5.34 15.56 9.54
C LEU A 98 6.08 14.37 10.14
N LYS A 99 5.54 13.77 11.21
CA LYS A 99 6.10 12.56 11.82
C LYS A 99 6.05 11.36 10.86
N ALA A 100 4.95 11.19 10.14
CA ALA A 100 4.84 10.16 9.09
C ALA A 100 5.89 10.38 7.99
N CYS A 101 6.14 11.64 7.58
CA CYS A 101 7.22 11.96 6.64
C CYS A 101 8.60 11.60 7.21
N GLN A 102 8.89 11.90 8.47
CA GLN A 102 10.19 11.56 9.09
C GLN A 102 10.48 10.07 8.99
N ILE A 103 9.53 9.23 9.40
CA ILE A 103 9.66 7.78 9.33
C ILE A 103 9.64 7.27 7.88
N GLY A 104 8.78 7.84 7.04
CA GLY A 104 8.68 7.47 5.64
C GLY A 104 9.94 7.76 4.83
N PHE A 105 10.65 8.87 5.12
CA PHE A 105 11.93 9.20 4.49
C PHE A 105 13.04 8.27 4.95
N ASP A 106 13.09 7.94 6.24
CA ASP A 106 14.05 6.97 6.76
C ASP A 106 13.84 5.59 6.14
N PHE A 107 12.58 5.15 6.06
CA PHE A 107 12.23 3.89 5.40
C PHE A 107 12.55 3.92 3.90
N ALA A 108 12.27 5.03 3.21
CA ALA A 108 12.60 5.18 1.78
C ALA A 108 14.09 5.02 1.52
N LYS A 109 14.93 5.57 2.41
CA LYS A 109 16.38 5.40 2.34
C LYS A 109 16.79 3.93 2.45
N SER A 110 16.21 3.18 3.38
CA SER A 110 16.58 1.78 3.61
C SER A 110 16.24 0.85 2.46
N ILE A 111 15.16 1.15 1.72
CA ILE A 111 14.71 0.32 0.59
C ILE A 111 15.01 0.93 -0.79
N ASP A 112 15.71 2.05 -0.87
CA ASP A 112 16.00 2.80 -2.10
C ASP A 112 14.71 3.17 -2.87
N ALA A 113 13.79 3.85 -2.19
CA ALA A 113 12.48 4.23 -2.73
C ALA A 113 12.37 5.73 -3.00
N LYS A 114 11.52 6.09 -3.97
CA LYS A 114 11.05 7.46 -4.17
C LYS A 114 9.82 7.76 -3.34
N ILE A 115 9.63 9.02 -2.97
CA ILE A 115 8.50 9.46 -2.16
C ILE A 115 7.54 10.30 -3.02
N MET A 116 6.25 10.04 -2.82
CA MET A 116 5.16 10.86 -3.30
C MET A 116 4.31 11.30 -2.12
N LEU A 117 4.21 12.61 -1.90
CA LEU A 117 3.27 13.18 -0.94
C LEU A 117 1.91 13.38 -1.63
N LEU A 118 0.83 13.03 -0.94
CA LEU A 118 -0.52 13.25 -1.43
C LEU A 118 -1.31 14.05 -0.43
N HIS A 119 -1.89 15.15 -0.86
CA HIS A 119 -2.89 15.88 -0.07
C HIS A 119 -4.20 15.89 -0.84
N ALA A 120 -5.24 15.35 -0.21
CA ALA A 120 -6.60 15.43 -0.70
C ALA A 120 -7.32 16.59 -0.03
N TYR A 121 -7.98 17.42 -0.82
CA TYR A 121 -8.74 18.56 -0.33
C TYR A 121 -10.16 18.53 -0.85
N PHE A 122 -11.08 18.96 -0.02
CA PHE A 122 -12.49 19.06 -0.37
C PHE A 122 -12.80 20.47 -0.86
N SER A 123 -13.38 20.55 -2.05
CA SER A 123 -14.01 21.77 -2.53
C SER A 123 -15.47 21.78 -2.09
N PRO A 124 -15.92 22.75 -1.31
CA PRO A 124 -17.32 22.83 -0.94
C PRO A 124 -18.16 23.06 -2.19
N TYR A 125 -18.85 22.01 -2.64
CA TYR A 125 -19.87 22.14 -3.65
C TYR A 125 -21.09 22.79 -2.98
N PHE A 126 -21.36 24.07 -3.31
CA PHE A 126 -22.62 24.71 -2.97
C PHE A 126 -23.63 24.38 -4.08
N PRO A 127 -24.56 23.43 -3.88
CA PRO A 127 -25.63 23.24 -4.84
C PRO A 127 -26.49 24.49 -4.82
N GLY A 128 -26.44 25.26 -5.91
CA GLY A 128 -27.26 26.40 -6.31
C GLY A 128 -27.87 27.25 -5.20
N ALA A 129 -27.65 28.53 -5.27
CA ALA A 129 -28.20 29.52 -4.36
C ALA A 129 -29.64 29.19 -3.91
N ILE A 130 -29.81 28.91 -2.62
CA ILE A 130 -31.14 29.03 -2.01
C ILE A 130 -31.55 30.51 -2.18
N PRO A 131 -32.61 30.83 -2.91
CA PRO A 131 -33.04 32.21 -3.03
C PRO A 131 -33.55 32.66 -1.65
N VAL A 132 -32.68 33.25 -0.87
CA VAL A 132 -33.07 33.97 0.34
C VAL A 132 -33.40 35.38 -0.12
N THR A 133 -34.66 35.72 -0.01
CA THR A 133 -35.24 37.02 -0.30
C THR A 133 -34.42 38.17 0.30
N ASP A 134 -34.10 39.11 -0.58
CA ASP A 134 -33.72 40.49 -0.30
C ASP A 134 -32.75 40.77 0.85
N ALA A 135 -31.45 40.83 0.52
CA ALA A 135 -30.50 41.86 0.92
C ALA A 135 -29.07 41.34 0.85
N PHE A 136 -28.25 41.87 -0.06
CA PHE A 136 -26.80 41.73 -0.13
C PHE A 136 -26.25 40.30 -0.23
N THR A 137 -26.49 39.64 -1.34
CA THR A 137 -25.72 38.48 -1.79
C THR A 137 -24.39 39.01 -2.34
N TYR A 138 -23.33 38.89 -1.57
CA TYR A 138 -22.01 38.70 -2.16
C TYR A 138 -22.03 37.32 -2.82
N GLU A 139 -22.34 37.27 -4.10
CA GLU A 139 -22.16 36.09 -4.94
C GLU A 139 -20.65 35.93 -5.11
N VAL A 140 -20.02 35.22 -4.16
CA VAL A 140 -18.74 34.60 -4.45
C VAL A 140 -19.08 33.58 -5.52
N SER A 141 -18.64 33.77 -6.74
CA SER A 141 -18.85 32.81 -7.81
C SER A 141 -18.20 31.46 -7.34
N GLU A 142 -18.84 30.33 -7.68
CA GLU A 142 -18.32 29.01 -7.34
C GLU A 142 -16.85 28.86 -7.76
N ASP A 143 -16.49 29.42 -8.90
CA ASP A 143 -15.14 29.47 -9.45
C ASP A 143 -14.15 30.23 -8.55
N GLU A 144 -14.58 31.36 -7.96
CA GLU A 144 -13.74 32.16 -7.06
C GLU A 144 -13.52 31.41 -5.70
N ALA A 145 -14.56 30.77 -5.18
CA ALA A 145 -14.45 29.98 -3.94
C ALA A 145 -13.54 28.77 -4.14
N LEU A 146 -13.68 28.05 -5.25
CA LEU A 146 -12.81 26.94 -5.62
C LEU A 146 -11.34 27.40 -5.74
N LYS A 147 -11.12 28.51 -6.47
CA LYS A 147 -9.79 29.07 -6.64
C LYS A 147 -9.14 29.47 -5.31
N GLN A 148 -9.89 30.05 -4.40
CA GLN A 148 -9.38 30.41 -3.06
C GLN A 148 -8.96 29.16 -2.26
N VAL A 149 -9.70 28.04 -2.36
CA VAL A 149 -9.34 26.79 -1.72
C VAL A 149 -8.05 26.24 -2.35
N GLN A 150 -7.97 26.19 -3.68
CA GLN A 150 -6.79 25.72 -4.41
C GLN A 150 -5.54 26.54 -4.09
N ASP A 151 -5.64 27.88 -4.08
CA ASP A 151 -4.54 28.79 -3.77
C ASP A 151 -4.05 28.59 -2.32
N ARG A 152 -4.97 28.40 -1.37
CA ARG A 152 -4.64 28.10 0.03
C ARG A 152 -3.92 26.77 0.17
N VAL A 153 -4.45 25.71 -0.42
CA VAL A 153 -3.86 24.35 -0.37
C VAL A 153 -2.49 24.36 -1.04
N ALA A 154 -2.33 25.02 -2.18
CA ALA A 154 -1.04 25.15 -2.85
C ALA A 154 0.00 25.90 -1.97
N LYS A 155 -0.44 26.94 -1.24
CA LYS A 155 0.43 27.66 -0.29
C LYS A 155 0.82 26.79 0.90
N GLU A 156 -0.11 26.03 1.49
CA GLU A 156 0.17 25.12 2.60
C GLU A 156 1.13 24.01 2.14
N MET A 157 0.93 23.43 0.96
CA MET A 157 1.82 22.42 0.37
C MET A 157 3.23 22.98 0.15
N LYS A 158 3.33 24.19 -0.38
CA LYS A 158 4.62 24.87 -0.56
C LYS A 158 5.35 25.03 0.78
N THR A 159 4.68 25.53 1.80
CA THR A 159 5.27 25.71 3.13
C THR A 159 5.70 24.37 3.72
N PHE A 160 4.88 23.33 3.60
CA PHE A 160 5.19 22.00 4.11
C PHE A 160 6.41 21.39 3.40
N THR A 161 6.46 21.47 2.07
CA THR A 161 7.61 20.98 1.30
C THR A 161 8.89 21.77 1.55
N GLU A 162 8.80 23.09 1.80
CA GLU A 162 9.94 23.90 2.22
C GLU A 162 10.46 23.47 3.61
N THR A 163 9.58 23.12 4.54
CA THR A 163 9.95 22.57 5.84
C THR A 163 10.72 21.26 5.69
N LEU A 164 10.23 20.31 4.86
CA LEU A 164 10.93 19.05 4.59
C LEU A 164 12.29 19.30 3.95
N ARG A 165 12.38 20.16 2.94
CA ARG A 165 13.65 20.50 2.29
C ARG A 165 14.67 21.14 3.26
N ASN A 166 14.21 21.94 4.22
CA ASN A 166 15.08 22.51 5.24
C ASN A 166 15.57 21.41 6.19
N GLN A 167 14.71 20.49 6.62
CA GLN A 167 15.11 19.33 7.43
C GLN A 167 16.14 18.44 6.73
N ILE A 168 15.99 18.23 5.39
CA ILE A 168 17.01 17.53 4.59
C ILE A 168 18.34 18.28 4.61
N LYS A 169 18.34 19.59 4.40
CA LYS A 169 19.56 20.42 4.43
C LYS A 169 20.25 20.42 5.79
N GLU A 170 19.48 20.34 6.86
CA GLU A 170 19.97 20.27 8.24
C GLU A 170 20.43 18.85 8.63
N GLY A 171 20.24 17.87 7.76
CA GLY A 171 20.60 16.47 8.02
C GLY A 171 19.64 15.75 8.98
N LEU A 172 18.47 16.34 9.24
CA LEU A 172 17.41 15.75 10.06
C LEU A 172 16.57 14.72 9.30
N LEU A 173 16.54 14.83 7.96
CA LEU A 173 15.93 13.86 7.06
C LEU A 173 16.96 13.39 6.04
N PRO A 174 16.84 12.15 5.56
CA PRO A 174 17.64 11.65 4.45
C PRO A 174 17.40 12.47 3.17
N ASP A 175 18.45 12.62 2.35
CA ASP A 175 18.37 13.28 1.05
C ASP A 175 17.75 12.32 0.03
N ILE A 176 16.44 12.31 -0.03
CA ILE A 176 15.59 11.49 -0.91
C ILE A 176 14.78 12.42 -1.80
N ASP A 177 14.75 12.11 -3.10
CA ASP A 177 13.86 12.79 -4.04
C ASP A 177 12.40 12.55 -3.68
N PHE A 178 11.63 13.64 -3.59
CA PHE A 178 10.20 13.56 -3.38
C PHE A 178 9.44 14.54 -4.26
N ASP A 179 8.28 14.09 -4.69
CA ASP A 179 7.27 14.88 -5.39
C ASP A 179 5.98 14.97 -4.58
N TYR A 180 5.04 15.77 -5.04
CA TYR A 180 3.73 15.82 -4.42
C TYR A 180 2.62 15.94 -5.44
N THR A 181 1.42 15.52 -5.04
CA THR A 181 0.19 15.71 -5.79
C THR A 181 -0.91 16.27 -4.89
N LEU A 182 -1.75 17.12 -5.47
CA LEU A 182 -2.96 17.65 -4.85
C LEU A 182 -4.16 17.02 -5.55
N ARG A 183 -5.08 16.45 -4.80
CA ARG A 183 -6.28 15.79 -5.33
C ARG A 183 -7.52 16.42 -4.72
N GLU A 184 -8.50 16.71 -5.56
CA GLU A 184 -9.80 17.20 -5.11
C GLU A 184 -10.73 16.02 -4.90
N GLY A 185 -11.23 15.83 -3.66
CA GLY A 185 -12.13 14.73 -3.32
C GLY A 185 -12.08 14.35 -1.84
N ILE A 186 -12.75 13.25 -1.55
CA ILE A 186 -12.78 12.65 -0.22
C ILE A 186 -11.41 12.00 0.02
N PRO A 187 -10.70 12.32 1.12
CA PRO A 187 -9.31 11.89 1.32
C PRO A 187 -9.08 10.39 1.18
N GLU A 188 -9.91 9.55 1.80
CA GLU A 188 -9.79 8.09 1.75
C GLU A 188 -9.98 7.55 0.33
N ASP A 189 -10.93 8.10 -0.41
CA ASP A 189 -11.18 7.71 -1.80
C ASP A 189 -10.03 8.11 -2.71
N GLU A 190 -9.50 9.34 -2.57
CA GLU A 190 -8.39 9.84 -3.36
C GLU A 190 -7.08 9.11 -3.06
N ILE A 191 -6.83 8.73 -1.79
CA ILE A 191 -5.68 7.91 -1.43
C ILE A 191 -5.77 6.54 -2.10
N ASN A 192 -6.94 5.89 -2.02
CA ASN A 192 -7.15 4.59 -2.64
C ASN A 192 -7.11 4.65 -4.17
N HIS A 193 -7.66 5.69 -4.77
CA HIS A 193 -7.65 5.88 -6.22
C HIS A 193 -6.23 6.11 -6.74
N PHE A 194 -5.53 7.05 -6.13
CA PHE A 194 -4.15 7.35 -6.51
C PHE A 194 -3.19 6.18 -6.25
N SER A 195 -3.42 5.40 -5.19
CA SER A 195 -2.61 4.19 -4.93
C SER A 195 -2.72 3.17 -6.07
N LYS A 196 -3.90 3.03 -6.69
CA LYS A 196 -4.09 2.16 -7.86
C LYS A 196 -3.39 2.67 -9.13
N GLU A 197 -3.22 4.00 -9.26
CA GLU A 197 -2.47 4.61 -10.37
C GLU A 197 -0.96 4.56 -10.12
N TYR A 198 -0.55 4.87 -8.90
CA TYR A 198 0.86 5.05 -8.53
C TYR A 198 1.57 3.73 -8.21
N HIS A 199 0.82 2.71 -7.79
CA HIS A 199 1.35 1.42 -7.35
C HIS A 199 2.46 1.54 -6.29
N PRO A 200 2.16 2.10 -5.11
CA PRO A 200 3.16 2.24 -4.06
C PRO A 200 3.56 0.87 -3.50
N THR A 201 4.82 0.72 -3.16
CA THR A 201 5.34 -0.43 -2.40
C THR A 201 4.80 -0.38 -0.96
N LEU A 202 4.60 0.82 -0.43
CA LEU A 202 4.15 1.08 0.93
C LEU A 202 3.42 2.43 0.98
N ILE A 203 2.34 2.49 1.74
CA ILE A 203 1.69 3.74 2.15
C ILE A 203 2.11 4.02 3.60
N VAL A 204 2.65 5.20 3.88
CA VAL A 204 3.02 5.63 5.24
C VAL A 204 2.13 6.79 5.63
N MET A 205 1.38 6.67 6.72
CA MET A 205 0.45 7.73 7.14
C MET A 205 0.34 7.81 8.67
N GLY A 206 0.06 9.01 9.17
CA GLY A 206 -0.23 9.20 10.59
C GLY A 206 -1.55 8.52 10.98
N THR A 207 -1.63 7.99 12.19
CA THR A 207 -2.89 7.43 12.69
C THR A 207 -3.93 8.50 13.02
N ARG A 208 -3.52 9.76 13.14
CA ARG A 208 -4.39 10.91 13.42
C ARG A 208 -4.11 12.05 12.44
N GLY A 209 -5.00 13.01 12.38
CA GLY A 209 -4.89 14.23 11.58
C GLY A 209 -5.29 15.48 12.36
N LYS A 210 -5.27 16.62 11.67
CA LYS A 210 -5.45 17.97 12.21
C LYS A 210 -6.73 18.20 13.05
N ASN A 211 -7.78 17.42 12.80
CA ASN A 211 -9.13 17.69 13.35
C ASN A 211 -9.62 16.64 14.34
N GLN A 212 -8.76 15.79 14.89
CA GLN A 212 -9.20 14.67 15.72
C GLN A 212 -9.21 14.97 17.22
N LYS A 213 -10.21 14.38 17.89
CA LYS A 213 -10.35 14.43 19.35
C LYS A 213 -9.35 13.47 19.99
N GLU A 214 -8.82 13.81 21.16
CA GLU A 214 -7.84 13.02 21.94
C GLU A 214 -8.29 11.58 22.26
N ILE A 215 -9.57 11.28 22.11
CA ILE A 215 -10.17 9.97 22.46
C ILE A 215 -10.00 8.94 21.34
N ASP A 216 -9.89 9.37 20.10
CA ASP A 216 -9.82 8.44 18.96
C ASP A 216 -8.37 7.97 18.76
N LEU A 217 -8.15 6.67 18.87
CA LEU A 217 -6.82 6.05 18.66
C LEU A 217 -6.38 6.10 17.20
N ILE A 218 -7.34 5.96 16.27
CA ILE A 218 -7.12 5.97 14.82
C ILE A 218 -8.14 6.92 14.19
N GLY A 219 -7.70 7.75 13.26
CA GLY A 219 -8.55 8.64 12.49
C GLY A 219 -9.40 7.92 11.44
N SER A 220 -10.54 8.55 11.11
CA SER A 220 -11.47 7.99 10.12
C SER A 220 -10.78 7.70 8.78
N VAL A 221 -10.01 8.63 8.24
CA VAL A 221 -9.27 8.45 6.98
C VAL A 221 -8.31 7.27 7.06
N THR A 222 -7.53 7.18 8.15
CA THR A 222 -6.58 6.07 8.31
C THR A 222 -7.29 4.73 8.48
N ALA A 223 -8.37 4.70 9.25
CA ALA A 223 -9.17 3.49 9.43
C ALA A 223 -9.77 3.01 8.10
N GLU A 224 -10.34 3.92 7.32
CA GLU A 224 -10.95 3.60 6.02
C GLU A 224 -9.90 3.16 4.99
N VAL A 225 -8.73 3.80 4.95
CA VAL A 225 -7.62 3.37 4.09
C VAL A 225 -7.13 1.98 4.48
N LEU A 226 -6.98 1.67 5.77
CA LEU A 226 -6.58 0.35 6.25
C LEU A 226 -7.59 -0.75 5.86
N ASP A 227 -8.89 -0.43 5.87
CA ASP A 227 -9.95 -1.38 5.53
C ASP A 227 -10.08 -1.61 4.02
N SER A 228 -9.88 -0.57 3.21
CA SER A 228 -10.23 -0.59 1.79
C SER A 228 -9.04 -0.74 0.83
N THR A 229 -7.80 -0.43 1.27
CA THR A 229 -6.62 -0.52 0.40
C THR A 229 -6.14 -1.95 0.21
N LYS A 230 -5.48 -2.19 -0.94
CA LYS A 230 -4.78 -3.45 -1.23
C LYS A 230 -3.27 -3.34 -1.03
N PHE A 231 -2.78 -2.15 -0.76
CA PHE A 231 -1.36 -1.88 -0.56
C PHE A 231 -0.99 -1.97 0.92
N PRO A 232 0.23 -2.35 1.26
CA PRO A 232 0.70 -2.30 2.64
C PRO A 232 0.59 -0.89 3.20
N VAL A 233 0.11 -0.76 4.44
CA VAL A 233 0.00 0.53 5.14
C VAL A 233 0.82 0.49 6.41
N PHE A 234 1.70 1.47 6.58
CA PHE A 234 2.42 1.72 7.80
C PHE A 234 1.77 2.91 8.52
N ALA A 235 0.93 2.61 9.49
CA ALA A 235 0.22 3.61 10.27
C ALA A 235 1.08 4.05 11.47
N ILE A 236 1.46 5.33 11.51
CA ILE A 236 2.37 5.90 12.49
C ILE A 236 1.58 6.58 13.61
N PRO A 237 1.60 6.05 14.84
CA PRO A 237 0.93 6.67 15.96
C PRO A 237 1.67 7.94 16.45
N GLU A 238 0.97 8.78 17.19
CA GLU A 238 1.51 10.05 17.73
C GLU A 238 2.77 9.84 18.56
N ASN A 239 2.70 8.89 19.48
CA ASN A 239 3.75 8.64 20.47
C ASN A 239 4.64 7.45 20.04
N VAL A 240 5.22 7.55 18.85
CA VAL A 240 6.20 6.55 18.40
C VAL A 240 7.51 6.80 19.15
N PRO A 241 8.05 5.77 19.83
CA PRO A 241 9.28 5.92 20.63
C PRO A 241 10.56 5.98 19.78
N PHE A 242 10.46 5.85 18.46
CA PHE A 242 11.59 5.87 17.53
C PHE A 242 11.40 6.93 16.44
N THR A 243 12.50 7.37 15.85
CA THR A 243 12.52 8.27 14.70
C THR A 243 13.10 7.60 13.46
N MET A 244 13.90 6.56 13.65
CA MET A 244 14.49 5.74 12.60
C MET A 244 14.03 4.29 12.74
N ILE A 245 13.86 3.62 11.62
CA ILE A 245 13.38 2.23 11.61
C ILE A 245 14.41 1.28 12.25
N ASP A 246 15.69 1.60 12.17
CA ASP A 246 16.79 0.84 12.78
C ASP A 246 16.74 0.80 14.32
N GLU A 247 15.95 1.69 14.94
CA GLU A 247 15.71 1.69 16.39
C GLU A 247 14.71 0.62 16.83
N VAL A 248 14.00 -0.01 15.86
CA VAL A 248 13.00 -1.05 16.13
C VAL A 248 13.69 -2.40 16.36
N ASN A 249 13.74 -2.83 17.61
CA ASN A 249 14.41 -4.07 17.99
C ASN A 249 13.50 -5.31 17.96
N ASN A 250 12.20 -5.14 18.02
CA ASN A 250 11.23 -6.23 18.06
C ASN A 250 10.01 -5.90 17.22
N MET A 251 9.61 -6.84 16.39
CA MET A 251 8.37 -6.78 15.62
C MET A 251 7.50 -7.97 15.97
N ALA A 252 6.18 -7.74 16.11
CA ALA A 252 5.21 -8.80 16.37
C ALA A 252 4.27 -8.93 15.16
N PHE A 253 4.18 -10.12 14.61
CA PHE A 253 3.24 -10.44 13.53
C PHE A 253 2.00 -11.11 14.12
N PHE A 254 0.84 -10.48 13.97
CA PHE A 254 -0.44 -11.06 14.38
C PHE A 254 -1.06 -11.80 13.20
N THR A 255 -1.46 -13.03 13.44
CA THR A 255 -2.00 -13.93 12.40
C THR A 255 -3.25 -14.64 12.91
N SER A 256 -4.23 -14.83 12.04
CA SER A 256 -5.38 -15.72 12.24
C SER A 256 -5.09 -17.13 11.74
N PHE A 257 -3.89 -17.38 11.20
CA PHE A 257 -3.47 -18.60 10.52
C PHE A 257 -4.26 -18.90 9.24
N ASP A 258 -4.79 -17.85 8.61
CA ASP A 258 -5.41 -17.95 7.30
C ASP A 258 -4.36 -17.86 6.18
N GLN A 259 -4.73 -18.32 4.99
CA GLN A 259 -3.81 -18.28 3.83
C GLN A 259 -3.42 -16.86 3.42
N GLN A 260 -4.27 -15.88 3.68
CA GLN A 260 -3.97 -14.47 3.41
C GLN A 260 -2.81 -13.96 4.28
N ASP A 261 -2.64 -14.51 5.47
CA ASP A 261 -1.56 -14.14 6.38
C ASP A 261 -0.18 -14.53 5.84
N LEU A 262 -0.10 -15.57 5.00
CA LEU A 262 1.17 -15.94 4.34
C LEU A 262 1.61 -14.87 3.34
N ILE A 263 0.68 -14.28 2.59
CA ILE A 263 0.96 -13.18 1.66
C ILE A 263 1.38 -11.94 2.45
N ALA A 264 0.68 -11.65 3.55
CA ALA A 264 1.02 -10.55 4.43
C ALA A 264 2.40 -10.73 5.07
N LEU A 265 2.74 -11.96 5.52
CA LEU A 265 4.05 -12.29 6.08
C LEU A 265 5.17 -12.14 5.04
N ASP A 266 4.97 -12.64 3.82
CA ASP A 266 5.93 -12.47 2.72
C ASP A 266 6.18 -10.99 2.41
N THR A 267 5.10 -10.20 2.30
CA THR A 267 5.20 -8.75 2.11
C THR A 267 5.94 -8.08 3.27
N PHE A 268 5.63 -8.48 4.51
CA PHE A 268 6.31 -8.00 5.70
C PHE A 268 7.82 -8.33 5.66
N MET A 269 8.18 -9.56 5.33
CA MET A 269 9.58 -9.98 5.21
C MET A 269 10.32 -9.25 4.09
N ARG A 270 9.67 -8.97 2.96
CA ARG A 270 10.27 -8.16 1.89
C ARG A 270 10.50 -6.70 2.27
N LEU A 271 9.62 -6.13 3.09
CA LEU A 271 9.74 -4.74 3.53
C LEU A 271 10.75 -4.59 4.66
N PHE A 272 10.83 -5.55 5.58
CA PHE A 272 11.61 -5.46 6.81
C PHE A 272 12.76 -6.47 6.91
N GLY A 273 12.87 -7.43 6.01
CA GLY A 273 13.90 -8.47 6.04
C GLY A 273 15.33 -8.00 5.72
N SER A 274 15.50 -6.73 5.33
CA SER A 274 16.81 -6.09 5.17
C SER A 274 17.30 -5.35 6.43
N PHE A 275 16.49 -5.33 7.47
CA PHE A 275 16.86 -4.79 8.78
C PHE A 275 17.37 -5.94 9.65
N ASP A 276 18.69 -6.07 9.74
CA ASP A 276 19.42 -7.02 10.61
C ASP A 276 19.66 -6.46 12.02
#